data_7c811a6f28124cb836ef7dc7b4d1faae
#
_entry.id   7c811a6f28124cb836ef7dc7b4d1faae
#
_cell.length_a   1.000
_cell.length_b   1.000
_cell.length_c   1.000
_cell.angle_alpha   90.00
_cell.angle_beta   90.00
_cell.angle_gamma   90.00
#
_symmetry.space_group_name_H-M   'P 1'
#
loop_
_entity.id
_entity.type
_entity.pdbx_description
1 polymer ?
#
loop_
_entity_poly.entity_id
_entity_poly.type
_entity_poly.pdbx_seq_one_letter_code
_entity_poly.pdbx_strand_id
1 'polypeptide(L)'
;FRFLDEQGHYQLDDVLQMVNRISWMEWTRYNEPMLYWLPVLFSILLLFISPILLDDWKHRSVLAVKPIRQWKYLLQKMSSYWLVNMSFVILALFSIFLVQSFSFGWGNLNSPFLVFRGEEEVLMFPLQFIGISLLLAACVLLFLINLIAWCNQLSRNKMLGFIAGLMVIWAEPILRSMKIYPSFADKLPLYYVNFGSVIQGMKDDFYATGTFTISNGCASLLVGAFVFFLLTVGTSCWQERLRRGGSV
;
A
#
# COMPACT_ATOMS: atom_id res chain seq x y z
N PHE A 1 6.87 -12.59 -35.66
CA PHE A 1 5.57 -12.81 -35.00
C PHE A 1 4.66 -13.52 -36.00
N ARG A 2 4.42 -14.85 -35.86
CA ARG A 2 3.45 -15.59 -36.62
C ARG A 2 2.23 -15.84 -35.75
N PHE A 3 1.21 -15.01 -35.87
CA PHE A 3 -0.08 -15.15 -35.21
C PHE A 3 -1.12 -15.88 -36.10
N LEU A 4 -0.66 -16.51 -37.18
CA LEU A 4 -1.51 -17.25 -38.08
C LEU A 4 -1.17 -18.74 -37.90
N ASP A 5 -2.21 -19.59 -37.78
CA ASP A 5 -2.02 -21.02 -37.87
C ASP A 5 -1.57 -21.41 -39.29
N GLU A 6 -1.22 -22.68 -39.50
CA GLU A 6 -0.78 -23.17 -40.82
C GLU A 6 -1.86 -23.03 -41.93
N GLN A 7 -3.10 -22.68 -41.55
CA GLN A 7 -4.22 -22.43 -42.43
C GLN A 7 -4.52 -20.96 -42.65
N GLY A 8 -3.74 -20.04 -42.02
CA GLY A 8 -3.89 -18.61 -42.15
C GLY A 8 -5.00 -17.98 -41.32
N HIS A 9 -5.50 -18.68 -40.30
CA HIS A 9 -6.50 -18.17 -39.34
C HIS A 9 -5.83 -17.70 -38.06
N TYR A 10 -6.34 -16.58 -37.54
CA TYR A 10 -5.97 -16.15 -36.18
C TYR A 10 -6.57 -17.12 -35.17
N GLN A 11 -5.77 -17.70 -34.29
CA GLN A 11 -6.33 -18.39 -33.16
C GLN A 11 -7.01 -17.34 -32.26
N LEU A 12 -8.27 -17.60 -31.92
CA LEU A 12 -9.11 -16.68 -31.14
C LEU A 12 -8.44 -16.35 -29.78
N ASP A 13 -7.72 -17.33 -29.22
CA ASP A 13 -6.96 -17.19 -27.98
C ASP A 13 -5.78 -16.21 -28.13
N ASP A 14 -5.10 -16.17 -29.28
CA ASP A 14 -4.01 -15.22 -29.54
C ASP A 14 -4.53 -13.80 -29.70
N VAL A 15 -5.71 -13.63 -30.32
CA VAL A 15 -6.37 -12.33 -30.47
C VAL A 15 -6.89 -11.83 -29.11
N LEU A 16 -7.48 -12.71 -28.28
CA LEU A 16 -7.92 -12.38 -26.93
C LEU A 16 -6.74 -12.06 -26.01
N GLN A 17 -5.63 -12.79 -26.11
CA GLN A 17 -4.38 -12.46 -25.43
C GLN A 17 -3.80 -11.13 -25.90
N MET A 18 -3.86 -10.85 -27.21
CA MET A 18 -3.40 -9.59 -27.76
C MET A 18 -4.26 -8.40 -27.32
N VAL A 19 -5.58 -8.54 -27.30
CA VAL A 19 -6.51 -7.52 -26.82
C VAL A 19 -6.36 -7.30 -25.30
N ASN A 20 -6.18 -8.36 -24.51
CA ASN A 20 -5.86 -8.24 -23.09
C ASN A 20 -4.45 -7.66 -22.85
N ARG A 21 -3.47 -8.01 -23.66
CA ARG A 21 -2.13 -7.42 -23.64
C ARG A 21 -2.16 -5.93 -23.94
N ILE A 22 -2.91 -5.51 -24.93
CA ILE A 22 -3.03 -4.11 -25.34
C ILE A 22 -3.79 -3.31 -24.28
N SER A 23 -4.90 -3.82 -23.74
CA SER A 23 -5.72 -3.05 -22.80
C SER A 23 -5.07 -2.79 -21.43
N TRP A 24 -4.26 -3.72 -20.91
CA TRP A 24 -3.65 -3.61 -19.58
C TRP A 24 -2.15 -3.30 -19.60
N MET A 25 -1.37 -3.85 -20.55
CA MET A 25 0.08 -3.67 -20.61
C MET A 25 0.51 -2.42 -21.37
N GLU A 26 -0.11 -2.09 -22.49
CA GLU A 26 0.19 -0.82 -23.16
C GLU A 26 -0.27 0.35 -22.30
N TRP A 27 -1.38 0.21 -21.61
CA TRP A 27 -1.88 1.21 -20.69
C TRP A 27 -0.92 1.45 -19.52
N THR A 28 -0.29 0.41 -18.99
CA THR A 28 0.70 0.52 -17.91
C THR A 28 2.11 0.87 -18.40
N ARG A 29 2.48 0.48 -19.60
CA ARG A 29 3.81 0.71 -20.16
C ARG A 29 3.98 2.10 -20.77
N TYR A 30 2.92 2.66 -21.39
CA TYR A 30 2.93 3.99 -22.01
C TYR A 30 2.41 5.10 -21.09
N ASN A 31 1.67 4.81 -20.04
CA ASN A 31 1.20 5.80 -19.09
C ASN A 31 1.98 5.73 -17.77
N GLU A 32 3.21 6.24 -17.78
CA GLU A 32 3.94 6.51 -16.53
C GLU A 32 3.09 7.23 -15.46
N PRO A 33 2.12 8.13 -15.79
CA PRO A 33 1.23 8.72 -14.80
C PRO A 33 0.42 7.73 -13.97
N MET A 34 0.12 6.56 -14.53
CA MET A 34 -0.67 5.55 -13.80
C MET A 34 0.11 4.79 -12.73
N LEU A 35 1.44 4.74 -12.81
CA LEU A 35 2.27 4.21 -11.74
C LEU A 35 2.16 5.04 -10.45
N TYR A 36 1.69 6.29 -10.55
CA TYR A 36 1.62 7.22 -9.41
C TYR A 36 0.23 7.31 -8.77
N TRP A 37 -0.80 6.66 -9.31
CA TRP A 37 -2.15 6.76 -8.73
C TRP A 37 -2.23 6.20 -7.31
N LEU A 38 -1.51 5.12 -7.00
CA LEU A 38 -1.44 4.56 -5.65
C LEU A 38 -0.79 5.53 -4.65
N PRO A 39 0.42 6.09 -4.92
CA PRO A 39 0.98 7.15 -4.11
C PRO A 39 0.03 8.33 -3.91
N VAL A 40 -0.67 8.78 -4.94
CA VAL A 40 -1.66 9.87 -4.83
C VAL A 40 -2.83 9.46 -3.94
N LEU A 41 -3.41 8.27 -4.13
CA LEU A 41 -4.49 7.75 -3.30
C LEU A 41 -4.07 7.69 -1.81
N PHE A 42 -2.91 7.11 -1.52
CA PHE A 42 -2.40 7.06 -0.15
C PHE A 42 -2.08 8.45 0.41
N SER A 43 -1.63 9.40 -0.41
CA SER A 43 -1.42 10.79 0.02
C SER A 43 -2.73 11.47 0.43
N ILE A 44 -3.83 11.19 -0.26
CA ILE A 44 -5.16 11.66 0.12
C ILE A 44 -5.60 11.00 1.44
N LEU A 45 -5.42 9.69 1.58
CA LEU A 45 -5.76 8.97 2.81
C LEU A 45 -4.95 9.45 4.01
N LEU A 46 -3.71 9.93 3.82
CA LEU A 46 -2.91 10.51 4.89
C LEU A 46 -3.58 11.72 5.55
N LEU A 47 -4.38 12.51 4.82
CA LEU A 47 -5.13 13.62 5.40
C LEU A 47 -6.10 13.13 6.48
N PHE A 48 -6.72 11.97 6.26
CA PHE A 48 -7.64 11.35 7.21
C PHE A 48 -6.93 10.63 8.35
N ILE A 49 -5.72 10.08 8.09
CA ILE A 49 -4.93 9.36 9.09
C ILE A 49 -4.15 10.33 9.97
N SER A 50 -3.71 11.47 9.44
CA SER A 50 -2.81 12.42 10.13
C SER A 50 -3.29 12.88 11.52
N PRO A 51 -4.60 13.07 11.82
CA PRO A 51 -5.03 13.48 13.15
C PRO A 51 -5.08 12.34 14.18
N ILE A 52 -4.69 11.12 13.81
CA ILE A 52 -4.72 9.97 14.74
C ILE A 52 -3.97 10.29 16.03
N LEU A 53 -4.56 9.96 17.18
CA LEU A 53 -4.08 10.20 18.54
C LEU A 53 -3.98 11.68 18.99
N LEU A 54 -4.13 12.67 18.11
CA LEU A 54 -4.02 14.08 18.52
C LEU A 54 -5.25 14.60 19.24
N ASP A 55 -6.45 14.14 18.85
CA ASP A 55 -7.67 14.51 19.54
C ASP A 55 -7.70 13.95 20.97
N ASP A 56 -6.99 12.86 21.23
CA ASP A 56 -6.85 12.29 22.58
C ASP A 56 -6.09 13.21 23.52
N TRP A 57 -5.16 13.99 22.99
CA TRP A 57 -4.44 14.97 23.79
C TRP A 57 -5.33 16.08 24.30
N LYS A 58 -6.35 16.47 23.55
CA LYS A 58 -7.34 17.48 23.95
C LYS A 58 -8.30 16.94 25.03
N HIS A 59 -8.63 15.64 24.97
CA HIS A 59 -9.59 14.99 25.86
C HIS A 59 -8.94 14.05 26.90
N ARG A 60 -7.68 14.28 27.17
CA ARG A 60 -6.86 13.37 28.00
C ARG A 60 -7.34 13.24 29.45
N SER A 61 -7.92 14.30 30.04
CA SER A 61 -8.52 14.26 31.37
C SER A 61 -9.68 13.26 31.45
N VAL A 62 -10.48 13.17 30.40
CA VAL A 62 -11.60 12.23 30.31
C VAL A 62 -11.11 10.81 30.09
N LEU A 63 -10.03 10.63 29.33
CA LEU A 63 -9.42 9.31 29.09
C LEU A 63 -8.73 8.75 30.33
N ALA A 64 -8.16 9.62 31.19
CA ALA A 64 -7.47 9.22 32.43
C ALA A 64 -8.42 8.59 33.45
N VAL A 65 -9.71 8.89 33.39
CA VAL A 65 -10.73 8.34 34.29
C VAL A 65 -11.19 6.94 33.87
N LYS A 66 -10.98 6.54 32.60
CA LYS A 66 -11.40 5.23 32.11
C LYS A 66 -10.39 4.14 32.54
N PRO A 67 -10.82 3.04 33.17
CA PRO A 67 -9.94 1.95 33.61
C PRO A 67 -9.54 1.02 32.46
N ILE A 68 -9.20 1.57 31.29
CA ILE A 68 -8.83 0.82 30.11
C ILE A 68 -7.30 0.79 29.98
N ARG A 69 -6.73 -0.38 29.78
CA ARG A 69 -5.28 -0.52 29.51
C ARG A 69 -4.92 0.23 28.23
N GLN A 70 -3.93 1.10 28.26
CA GLN A 70 -3.54 1.99 27.15
C GLN A 70 -3.32 1.25 25.83
N TRP A 71 -2.64 0.09 25.86
CA TRP A 71 -2.39 -0.67 24.64
C TRP A 71 -3.67 -1.17 23.96
N LYS A 72 -4.72 -1.55 24.75
CA LYS A 72 -6.02 -1.94 24.19
C LYS A 72 -6.72 -0.77 23.52
N TYR A 73 -6.66 0.39 24.14
CA TYR A 73 -7.21 1.61 23.57
C TYR A 73 -6.52 1.99 22.27
N LEU A 74 -5.17 1.97 22.24
CA LEU A 74 -4.39 2.24 21.03
C LEU A 74 -4.73 1.25 19.91
N LEU A 75 -4.78 -0.04 20.22
CA LEU A 75 -5.12 -1.08 19.26
C LEU A 75 -6.52 -0.85 18.68
N GLN A 76 -7.52 -0.61 19.53
CA GLN A 76 -8.89 -0.35 19.08
C GLN A 76 -8.96 0.89 18.17
N LYS A 77 -8.28 1.96 18.53
CA LYS A 77 -8.28 3.20 17.77
C LYS A 77 -7.59 3.00 16.39
N MET A 78 -6.42 2.40 16.38
CA MET A 78 -5.70 2.11 15.13
C MET A 78 -6.51 1.18 14.22
N SER A 79 -7.16 0.15 14.78
CA SER A 79 -8.03 -0.75 14.02
C SER A 79 -9.24 -0.01 13.44
N SER A 80 -9.85 0.93 14.17
CA SER A 80 -10.96 1.73 13.65
C SER A 80 -10.51 2.61 12.48
N TYR A 81 -9.36 3.28 12.60
CA TYR A 81 -8.79 4.05 11.49
C TYR A 81 -8.46 3.17 10.28
N TRP A 82 -7.92 1.98 10.53
CA TRP A 82 -7.61 1.02 9.46
C TRP A 82 -8.88 0.59 8.72
N LEU A 83 -9.96 0.22 9.44
CA LEU A 83 -11.23 -0.18 8.83
C LEU A 83 -11.84 0.94 7.98
N VAL A 84 -11.88 2.18 8.50
CA VAL A 84 -12.41 3.32 7.77
C VAL A 84 -11.61 3.59 6.49
N ASN A 85 -10.28 3.66 6.60
CA ASN A 85 -9.43 3.93 5.43
C ASN A 85 -9.45 2.76 4.43
N MET A 86 -9.55 1.52 4.90
CA MET A 86 -9.73 0.36 4.01
C MET A 86 -11.04 0.42 3.23
N SER A 87 -12.13 0.87 3.87
CA SER A 87 -13.41 1.12 3.19
C SER A 87 -13.28 2.16 2.07
N PHE A 88 -12.51 3.23 2.29
CA PHE A 88 -12.23 4.21 1.23
C PHE A 88 -11.41 3.61 0.08
N VAL A 89 -10.42 2.76 0.36
CA VAL A 89 -9.65 2.06 -0.70
C VAL A 89 -10.57 1.18 -1.52
N ILE A 90 -11.41 0.38 -0.88
CA ILE A 90 -12.38 -0.50 -1.57
C ILE A 90 -13.32 0.32 -2.44
N LEU A 91 -13.85 1.42 -1.90
CA LEU A 91 -14.75 2.31 -2.64
C LEU A 91 -14.04 2.96 -3.85
N ALA A 92 -12.79 3.41 -3.68
CA ALA A 92 -12.00 3.98 -4.76
C ALA A 92 -11.73 2.96 -5.87
N LEU A 93 -11.30 1.74 -5.52
CA LEU A 93 -11.08 0.67 -6.48
C LEU A 93 -12.36 0.28 -7.21
N PHE A 94 -13.47 0.18 -6.48
CA PHE A 94 -14.78 -0.11 -7.07
C PHE A 94 -15.23 1.00 -8.03
N SER A 95 -15.01 2.28 -7.68
CA SER A 95 -15.32 3.41 -8.55
C SER A 95 -14.50 3.38 -9.84
N ILE A 96 -13.19 3.08 -9.76
CA ILE A 96 -12.32 2.93 -10.92
C ILE A 96 -12.80 1.78 -11.80
N PHE A 97 -13.15 0.65 -11.18
CA PHE A 97 -13.69 -0.52 -11.90
C PHE A 97 -14.99 -0.16 -12.63
N LEU A 98 -15.92 0.56 -11.98
CA LEU A 98 -17.17 1.00 -12.61
C LEU A 98 -16.90 1.91 -13.81
N VAL A 99 -16.07 2.93 -13.65
CA VAL A 99 -15.74 3.87 -14.75
C VAL A 99 -15.16 3.12 -15.94
N GLN A 100 -14.25 2.18 -15.69
CA GLN A 100 -13.66 1.37 -16.76
C GLN A 100 -14.69 0.44 -17.41
N SER A 101 -15.56 -0.19 -16.62
CA SER A 101 -16.61 -1.06 -17.15
C SER A 101 -17.59 -0.31 -18.03
N PHE A 102 -17.93 0.93 -17.70
CA PHE A 102 -18.77 1.77 -18.56
C PHE A 102 -18.06 2.22 -19.83
N SER A 103 -16.76 2.47 -19.79
CA SER A 103 -15.97 2.95 -20.94
C SER A 103 -15.59 1.85 -21.92
N PHE A 104 -15.24 0.66 -21.41
CA PHE A 104 -14.65 -0.44 -22.20
C PHE A 104 -15.46 -1.74 -22.16
N GLY A 105 -16.61 -1.74 -21.47
CA GLY A 105 -17.41 -2.94 -21.24
C GLY A 105 -16.97 -3.71 -20.00
N TRP A 106 -17.83 -4.65 -19.56
CA TRP A 106 -17.63 -5.42 -18.32
C TRP A 106 -16.44 -6.37 -18.33
N GLY A 107 -15.80 -6.59 -19.48
CA GLY A 107 -14.69 -7.51 -19.64
C GLY A 107 -15.06 -8.96 -19.25
N ASN A 108 -14.11 -9.87 -19.36
CA ASN A 108 -14.26 -11.24 -18.88
C ASN A 108 -13.37 -11.46 -17.65
N LEU A 109 -13.97 -11.55 -16.48
CA LEU A 109 -13.26 -11.81 -15.21
C LEU A 109 -12.57 -13.18 -15.15
N ASN A 110 -12.94 -14.10 -16.05
CA ASN A 110 -12.35 -15.42 -16.14
C ASN A 110 -11.20 -15.51 -17.15
N SER A 111 -10.92 -14.43 -17.92
CA SER A 111 -9.79 -14.42 -18.83
C SER A 111 -8.51 -14.11 -18.07
N PRO A 112 -7.54 -15.04 -18.04
CA PRO A 112 -6.26 -14.79 -17.40
C PRO A 112 -5.47 -13.77 -18.22
N PHE A 113 -4.66 -12.95 -17.54
CA PHE A 113 -3.69 -12.06 -18.17
C PHE A 113 -2.28 -12.43 -17.73
N LEU A 114 -1.32 -12.13 -18.59
CA LEU A 114 0.08 -12.42 -18.35
C LEU A 114 0.70 -11.37 -17.43
N VAL A 115 1.36 -11.84 -16.39
CA VAL A 115 2.19 -11.04 -15.48
C VAL A 115 3.62 -11.56 -15.59
N PHE A 116 4.58 -10.68 -15.75
CA PHE A 116 5.98 -11.06 -15.81
C PHE A 116 6.56 -11.05 -14.38
N ARG A 117 7.18 -12.16 -13.98
CA ARG A 117 7.96 -12.26 -12.75
C ARG A 117 9.39 -12.63 -13.11
N GLY A 118 10.23 -11.62 -13.29
CA GLY A 118 11.55 -11.82 -13.87
C GLY A 118 11.43 -12.37 -15.30
N GLU A 119 12.05 -13.53 -15.55
CA GLU A 119 12.00 -14.20 -16.86
C GLU A 119 10.76 -15.11 -17.03
N GLU A 120 9.98 -15.36 -15.97
CA GLU A 120 8.85 -16.26 -16.00
C GLU A 120 7.53 -15.52 -16.33
N GLU A 121 6.79 -16.05 -17.30
CA GLU A 121 5.42 -15.61 -17.63
C GLU A 121 4.42 -16.36 -16.74
N VAL A 122 3.74 -15.62 -15.86
CA VAL A 122 2.73 -16.18 -14.95
C VAL A 122 1.34 -15.72 -15.38
N LEU A 123 0.43 -16.67 -15.58
CA LEU A 123 -0.99 -16.36 -15.83
C LEU A 123 -1.68 -16.00 -14.51
N MET A 124 -2.28 -14.82 -14.45
CA MET A 124 -3.01 -14.34 -13.29
C MET A 124 -4.45 -13.99 -13.68
N PHE A 125 -5.41 -14.42 -12.85
CA PHE A 125 -6.80 -14.04 -13.03
C PHE A 125 -7.08 -12.65 -12.43
N PRO A 126 -7.98 -11.83 -13.03
CA PRO A 126 -8.33 -10.51 -12.50
C PRO A 126 -8.76 -10.53 -11.04
N LEU A 127 -9.51 -11.55 -10.62
CA LEU A 127 -9.95 -11.71 -9.23
C LEU A 127 -8.77 -11.93 -8.26
N GLN A 128 -7.75 -12.70 -8.68
CA GLN A 128 -6.53 -12.90 -7.91
C GLN A 128 -5.76 -11.60 -7.79
N PHE A 129 -5.64 -10.84 -8.89
CA PHE A 129 -4.98 -9.53 -8.88
C PHE A 129 -5.65 -8.56 -7.91
N ILE A 130 -6.98 -8.46 -7.93
CA ILE A 130 -7.75 -7.62 -7.01
C ILE A 130 -7.55 -8.09 -5.56
N GLY A 131 -7.63 -9.38 -5.29
CA GLY A 131 -7.41 -9.94 -3.95
C GLY A 131 -6.03 -9.64 -3.39
N ILE A 132 -4.97 -9.82 -4.19
CA ILE A 132 -3.59 -9.50 -3.81
C ILE A 132 -3.41 -7.99 -3.62
N SER A 133 -3.99 -7.17 -4.49
CA SER A 133 -3.94 -5.72 -4.38
C SER A 133 -4.60 -5.23 -3.09
N LEU A 134 -5.76 -5.77 -2.72
CA LEU A 134 -6.45 -5.44 -1.47
C LEU A 134 -5.64 -5.89 -0.25
N LEU A 135 -5.03 -7.06 -0.30
CA LEU A 135 -4.16 -7.57 0.77
C LEU A 135 -2.96 -6.64 1.01
N LEU A 136 -2.25 -6.28 -0.07
CA LEU A 136 -1.10 -5.38 0.02
C LEU A 136 -1.52 -3.97 0.46
N ALA A 137 -2.64 -3.43 -0.05
CA ALA A 137 -3.19 -2.16 0.40
C ALA A 137 -3.51 -2.18 1.90
N ALA A 138 -4.08 -3.27 2.40
CA ALA A 138 -4.35 -3.46 3.82
C ALA A 138 -3.08 -3.43 4.67
N CYS A 139 -2.00 -4.09 4.22
CA CYS A 139 -0.70 -4.08 4.88
C CYS A 139 -0.05 -2.69 4.86
N VAL A 140 -0.11 -1.98 3.72
CA VAL A 140 0.40 -0.60 3.57
C VAL A 140 -0.33 0.35 4.51
N LEU A 141 -1.66 0.30 4.56
CA LEU A 141 -2.45 1.13 5.47
C LEU A 141 -2.11 0.85 6.93
N LEU A 142 -1.97 -0.43 7.31
CA LEU A 142 -1.59 -0.80 8.66
C LEU A 142 -0.22 -0.22 9.02
N PHE A 143 0.75 -0.31 8.12
CA PHE A 143 2.08 0.26 8.29
C PHE A 143 2.03 1.79 8.44
N LEU A 144 1.34 2.51 7.53
CA LEU A 144 1.24 3.97 7.56
C LEU A 144 0.54 4.48 8.82
N ILE A 145 -0.56 3.84 9.25
CA ILE A 145 -1.28 4.22 10.46
C ILE A 145 -0.37 4.12 11.69
N ASN A 146 0.38 3.03 11.83
CA ASN A 146 1.28 2.84 12.96
C ASN A 146 2.46 3.82 12.93
N LEU A 147 3.04 4.07 11.77
CA LEU A 147 4.11 5.07 11.58
C LEU A 147 3.63 6.46 12.01
N ILE A 148 2.47 6.91 11.49
CA ILE A 148 1.92 8.24 11.78
C ILE A 148 1.53 8.35 13.25
N ALA A 149 0.94 7.31 13.82
CA ALA A 149 0.59 7.27 15.23
C ALA A 149 1.84 7.45 16.11
N TRP A 150 2.95 6.79 15.80
CA TRP A 150 4.22 6.96 16.49
C TRP A 150 4.77 8.38 16.34
N CYS A 151 4.81 8.92 15.13
CA CYS A 151 5.26 10.29 14.86
C CYS A 151 4.43 11.33 15.64
N ASN A 152 3.10 11.17 15.64
CA ASN A 152 2.20 12.05 16.38
C ASN A 152 2.37 11.95 17.88
N GLN A 153 2.60 10.73 18.40
CA GLN A 153 2.87 10.51 19.83
C GLN A 153 4.17 11.17 20.27
N LEU A 154 5.19 11.19 19.42
CA LEU A 154 6.48 11.77 19.69
C LEU A 154 6.45 13.31 19.61
N SER A 155 5.87 13.85 18.54
CA SER A 155 5.94 15.28 18.21
C SER A 155 4.77 16.11 18.71
N ARG A 156 3.63 15.48 19.03
CA ARG A 156 2.35 16.14 19.34
C ARG A 156 1.87 17.08 18.21
N ASN A 157 2.31 16.84 16.98
CA ASN A 157 2.01 17.66 15.84
C ASN A 157 1.55 16.80 14.66
N LYS A 158 0.31 17.07 14.16
CA LYS A 158 -0.26 16.36 13.01
C LYS A 158 0.55 16.52 11.72
N MET A 159 1.21 17.68 11.56
CA MET A 159 1.98 17.96 10.36
C MET A 159 3.21 17.05 10.24
N LEU A 160 3.84 16.71 11.37
CA LEU A 160 5.01 15.86 11.36
C LEU A 160 4.65 14.42 10.96
N GLY A 161 3.53 13.89 11.48
CA GLY A 161 3.01 12.59 11.05
C GLY A 161 2.62 12.57 9.57
N PHE A 162 1.99 13.64 9.08
CA PHE A 162 1.63 13.79 7.68
C PHE A 162 2.88 13.83 6.77
N ILE A 163 3.87 14.66 7.12
CA ILE A 163 5.14 14.76 6.36
C ILE A 163 5.88 13.42 6.36
N ALA A 164 5.97 12.74 7.49
CA ALA A 164 6.61 11.43 7.58
C ALA A 164 5.91 10.40 6.67
N GLY A 165 4.57 10.38 6.67
CA GLY A 165 3.79 9.54 5.76
C GLY A 165 4.03 9.87 4.29
N LEU A 166 4.04 11.16 3.92
CA LEU A 166 4.35 11.60 2.56
C LEU A 166 5.77 11.19 2.14
N MET A 167 6.76 11.38 3.01
CA MET A 167 8.14 10.97 2.72
C MET A 167 8.22 9.47 2.42
N VAL A 168 7.51 8.64 3.16
CA VAL A 168 7.51 7.18 2.92
C VAL A 168 6.82 6.83 1.61
N ILE A 169 5.67 7.46 1.29
CA ILE A 169 4.93 7.19 0.06
C ILE A 169 5.72 7.59 -1.18
N TRP A 170 6.39 8.75 -1.13
CA TRP A 170 7.10 9.29 -2.27
C TRP A 170 8.58 8.94 -2.31
N ALA A 171 9.11 8.24 -1.27
CA ALA A 171 10.53 7.88 -1.21
C ALA A 171 10.96 7.01 -2.40
N GLU A 172 10.21 5.94 -2.71
CA GLU A 172 10.55 5.06 -3.83
C GLU A 172 10.47 5.76 -5.19
N PRO A 173 9.39 6.49 -5.56
CA PRO A 173 9.37 7.28 -6.77
C PRO A 173 10.54 8.28 -6.90
N ILE A 174 10.89 8.95 -5.81
CA ILE A 174 12.01 9.92 -5.79
C ILE A 174 13.35 9.19 -5.98
N LEU A 175 13.64 8.14 -5.20
CA LEU A 175 14.87 7.37 -5.31
C LEU A 175 15.04 6.76 -6.70
N ARG A 176 13.94 6.29 -7.28
CA ARG A 176 13.91 5.76 -8.65
C ARG A 176 14.25 6.84 -9.69
N SER A 177 13.68 8.05 -9.55
CA SER A 177 13.99 9.16 -10.45
C SER A 177 15.47 9.57 -10.37
N MET A 178 16.07 9.43 -9.19
CA MET A 178 17.49 9.68 -8.96
C MET A 178 18.39 8.50 -9.36
N LYS A 179 17.83 7.39 -9.86
CA LYS A 179 18.54 6.14 -10.20
C LYS A 179 19.33 5.54 -9.03
N ILE A 180 18.82 5.72 -7.81
CA ILE A 180 19.42 5.14 -6.60
C ILE A 180 18.74 3.82 -6.29
N TYR A 181 19.48 2.71 -6.47
CA TYR A 181 18.97 1.35 -6.29
C TYR A 181 19.74 0.63 -5.17
N PRO A 182 19.34 0.75 -3.90
CA PRO A 182 20.02 0.06 -2.81
C PRO A 182 19.79 -1.46 -2.90
N SER A 183 20.84 -2.23 -2.65
CA SER A 183 20.79 -3.71 -2.71
C SER A 183 19.87 -4.38 -1.69
N PHE A 184 19.43 -3.63 -0.67
CA PHE A 184 18.50 -4.09 0.38
C PHE A 184 17.08 -3.53 0.23
N ALA A 185 16.77 -2.99 -0.96
CA ALA A 185 15.46 -2.39 -1.24
C ALA A 185 14.29 -3.35 -0.98
N ASP A 186 14.48 -4.64 -1.29
CA ASP A 186 13.52 -5.71 -1.09
C ASP A 186 13.11 -5.96 0.38
N LYS A 187 13.91 -5.49 1.34
CA LYS A 187 13.65 -5.65 2.79
C LYS A 187 12.93 -4.46 3.42
N LEU A 188 12.88 -3.33 2.72
CA LEU A 188 12.33 -2.11 3.27
C LEU A 188 10.84 -1.94 2.92
N PRO A 189 9.97 -1.64 3.92
CA PRO A 189 8.54 -1.45 3.71
C PRO A 189 8.20 -0.37 2.68
N LEU A 190 9.03 0.70 2.61
CA LEU A 190 8.78 1.84 1.73
C LEU A 190 8.72 1.47 0.24
N TYR A 191 9.47 0.43 -0.18
CA TYR A 191 9.46 -0.03 -1.57
C TYR A 191 8.20 -0.82 -1.93
N TYR A 192 7.43 -1.27 -0.95
CA TYR A 192 6.17 -2.00 -1.16
C TYR A 192 4.93 -1.12 -1.12
N VAL A 193 5.07 0.18 -0.84
CA VAL A 193 3.95 1.13 -0.87
C VAL A 193 3.34 1.23 -2.26
N ASN A 194 4.17 1.25 -3.31
CA ASN A 194 3.74 1.14 -4.69
C ASN A 194 3.69 -0.34 -5.13
N PHE A 195 2.74 -1.08 -4.57
CA PHE A 195 2.62 -2.52 -4.77
C PHE A 195 2.15 -2.92 -6.17
N GLY A 196 1.55 -2.02 -6.95
CA GLY A 196 1.16 -2.31 -8.33
C GLY A 196 2.33 -2.81 -9.17
N SER A 197 3.48 -2.16 -9.06
CA SER A 197 4.70 -2.58 -9.73
C SER A 197 5.30 -3.89 -9.20
N VAL A 198 5.03 -4.24 -7.92
CA VAL A 198 5.44 -5.52 -7.33
C VAL A 198 4.61 -6.66 -7.89
N ILE A 199 3.27 -6.47 -7.98
CA ILE A 199 2.36 -7.51 -8.49
C ILE A 199 2.65 -7.77 -9.97
N GLN A 200 3.00 -6.73 -10.73
CA GLN A 200 3.30 -6.82 -12.16
C GLN A 200 4.74 -7.32 -12.45
N GLY A 201 5.57 -7.56 -11.43
CA GLY A 201 6.96 -7.99 -11.58
C GLY A 201 7.92 -6.91 -12.05
N MET A 202 7.45 -5.70 -12.33
CA MET A 202 8.28 -4.60 -12.85
C MET A 202 9.42 -4.19 -11.91
N LYS A 203 9.29 -4.43 -10.60
CA LYS A 203 10.34 -4.07 -9.64
C LYS A 203 11.56 -4.95 -9.75
N ASP A 204 11.38 -6.22 -10.05
CA ASP A 204 12.51 -7.13 -10.24
C ASP A 204 13.38 -6.70 -11.43
N ASP A 205 12.75 -6.21 -12.51
CA ASP A 205 13.45 -5.68 -13.67
C ASP A 205 14.23 -4.39 -13.34
N PHE A 206 13.66 -3.50 -12.50
CA PHE A 206 14.32 -2.24 -12.15
C PHE A 206 15.48 -2.41 -11.17
N TYR A 207 15.32 -3.31 -10.20
CA TYR A 207 16.30 -3.49 -9.13
C TYR A 207 17.25 -4.67 -9.38
N ALA A 208 16.98 -5.46 -10.43
CA ALA A 208 17.77 -6.65 -10.83
C ALA A 208 18.03 -7.64 -9.67
N THR A 209 17.07 -7.73 -8.73
CA THR A 209 17.25 -8.53 -7.51
C THR A 209 16.46 -9.83 -7.53
N GLY A 210 15.40 -9.95 -8.32
CA GLY A 210 14.51 -11.12 -8.37
C GLY A 210 13.81 -11.47 -7.05
N THR A 211 13.82 -10.54 -6.07
CA THR A 211 13.41 -10.80 -4.67
C THR A 211 12.15 -10.06 -4.25
N PHE A 212 11.59 -9.22 -5.11
CA PHE A 212 10.36 -8.48 -4.85
C PHE A 212 9.13 -9.37 -4.98
N THR A 213 8.90 -10.21 -3.97
CA THR A 213 7.73 -11.10 -3.93
C THR A 213 6.60 -10.48 -3.09
N ILE A 214 5.37 -10.93 -3.35
CA ILE A 214 4.18 -10.51 -2.58
C ILE A 214 4.35 -10.89 -1.10
N SER A 215 4.90 -12.09 -0.83
CA SER A 215 5.14 -12.55 0.54
C SER A 215 6.16 -11.70 1.29
N ASN A 216 7.28 -11.33 0.64
CA ASN A 216 8.27 -10.44 1.22
C ASN A 216 7.68 -9.04 1.49
N GLY A 217 6.84 -8.55 0.58
CA GLY A 217 6.12 -7.30 0.74
C GLY A 217 5.20 -7.31 1.96
N CYS A 218 4.35 -8.32 2.08
CA CYS A 218 3.48 -8.47 3.24
C CYS A 218 4.30 -8.59 4.55
N ALA A 219 5.33 -9.43 4.55
CA ALA A 219 6.18 -9.62 5.73
C ALA A 219 6.89 -8.33 6.15
N SER A 220 7.51 -7.61 5.22
CA SER A 220 8.20 -6.34 5.48
C SER A 220 7.26 -5.27 6.03
N LEU A 221 6.06 -5.11 5.42
CA LEU A 221 5.06 -4.15 5.86
C LEU A 221 4.49 -4.50 7.24
N LEU A 222 4.19 -5.77 7.51
CA LEU A 222 3.67 -6.23 8.80
C LEU A 222 4.71 -6.10 9.91
N VAL A 223 5.96 -6.47 9.64
CA VAL A 223 7.07 -6.27 10.60
C VAL A 223 7.25 -4.79 10.89
N GLY A 224 7.27 -3.93 9.86
CA GLY A 224 7.35 -2.49 10.02
C GLY A 224 6.17 -1.93 10.85
N ALA A 225 4.94 -2.35 10.56
CA ALA A 225 3.76 -1.96 11.32
C ALA A 225 3.86 -2.38 12.79
N PHE A 226 4.30 -3.60 13.06
CA PHE A 226 4.47 -4.11 14.42
C PHE A 226 5.54 -3.35 15.19
N VAL A 227 6.68 -3.05 14.57
CA VAL A 227 7.74 -2.24 15.19
C VAL A 227 7.21 -0.86 15.57
N PHE A 228 6.53 -0.16 14.66
CA PHE A 228 5.95 1.15 14.98
C PHE A 228 4.85 1.09 16.02
N PHE A 229 4.06 0.02 16.05
CA PHE A 229 3.09 -0.21 17.11
C PHE A 229 3.78 -0.32 18.49
N LEU A 230 4.82 -1.13 18.60
CA LEU A 230 5.59 -1.28 19.85
C LEU A 230 6.23 0.06 20.28
N LEU A 231 6.78 0.81 19.32
CA LEU A 231 7.32 2.14 19.59
C LEU A 231 6.24 3.12 20.10
N THR A 232 5.03 3.07 19.54
CA THR A 232 3.90 3.89 20.00
C THR A 232 3.48 3.52 21.42
N VAL A 233 3.36 2.24 21.73
CA VAL A 233 3.04 1.77 23.08
C VAL A 233 4.15 2.14 24.06
N GLY A 234 5.41 1.92 23.70
CA GLY A 234 6.57 2.25 24.52
C GLY A 234 6.67 3.73 24.87
N THR A 235 6.50 4.60 23.85
CA THR A 235 6.49 6.06 24.05
C THR A 235 5.32 6.52 24.91
N SER A 236 4.15 5.91 24.76
CA SER A 236 2.98 6.20 25.60
C SER A 236 3.23 5.84 27.07
N CYS A 237 3.77 4.65 27.34
CA CYS A 237 4.10 4.19 28.69
C CYS A 237 5.21 5.05 29.33
N TRP A 238 6.22 5.43 28.57
CA TRP A 238 7.30 6.30 29.03
C TRP A 238 6.80 7.70 29.43
N GLN A 239 5.97 8.31 28.60
CA GLN A 239 5.37 9.61 28.90
C GLN A 239 4.46 9.57 30.16
N GLU A 240 3.79 8.45 30.41
CA GLU A 240 2.98 8.28 31.61
C GLU A 240 3.84 8.17 32.88
N ARG A 241 4.98 7.45 32.80
CA ARG A 241 5.93 7.35 33.92
C ARG A 241 6.53 8.71 34.29
N LEU A 242 6.95 9.51 33.30
CA LEU A 242 7.50 10.85 33.56
C LEU A 242 6.51 11.76 34.27
N ARG A 243 5.22 11.61 34.02
CA ARG A 243 4.19 12.39 34.71
C ARG A 243 3.97 11.98 36.13
N ARG A 244 3.97 10.67 36.41
CA ARG A 244 3.79 10.17 37.80
C ARG A 244 5.01 10.48 38.65
N GLY A 245 6.20 10.54 38.08
CA GLY A 245 7.43 10.88 38.80
C GLY A 245 7.68 12.37 38.99
N GLY A 246 7.01 13.25 38.24
CA GLY A 246 7.16 14.72 38.36
C GLY A 246 6.13 15.39 39.30
N SER A 247 5.33 14.64 40.03
CA SER A 247 4.35 15.11 41.00
C SER A 247 4.83 14.95 42.46
N VAL A 248 6.16 15.03 42.69
CA VAL A 248 6.75 15.12 44.02
C VAL A 248 7.18 16.55 44.30
#